data_8e63bc214420564a51b49ed9be0e11dc
#
_entry.id   8e63bc214420564a51b49ed9be0e11dc
#
_cell.length_a   1.000
_cell.length_b   1.000
_cell.length_c   1.000
_cell.angle_alpha   90.00
_cell.angle_beta   90.00
_cell.angle_gamma   90.00
#
_symmetry.space_group_name_H-M   'P 1'
#
loop_
_entity.id
_entity.type
_entity.pdbx_description
1 polymer ?
#
loop_
_entity_poly.entity_id
_entity_poly.type
_entity_poly.pdbx_seq_one_letter_code
_entity_poly.pdbx_strand_id
1 'polypeptide(L)'
;MKYLVVIGDGMADNPVEALGGKTPLEYADIPTIDSLAARGTVGSVVNCPKPLPAGSETAILSIFGCDPLKHFSGRSPMEAAAIGLRLVPGDAAFRCNLVALEPGDQPYEEKRILSHSAGSIAGQDALDVVAALNSDPEFSAALRAADMYIDPSPSFRPLAVKHHCDPSGVCFIPPHDHLGEVIGPLLPSGKDAALAKVFADLMRLANRVLEHHPVTEKRRAEGKLGANGIWFWAEGTAASLPDFKARYGADG
;
A
#
# COMPACT_ATOMS: atom_id res chain seq x y z
N MET A 1 -30.55 15.47 4.47
CA MET A 1 -30.22 15.57 3.03
C MET A 1 -29.16 14.52 2.74
N LYS A 2 -29.19 13.86 1.57
CA LYS A 2 -28.17 12.92 1.15
C LYS A 2 -27.31 13.57 0.07
N TYR A 3 -26.02 13.38 0.15
CA TYR A 3 -25.06 13.84 -0.85
C TYR A 3 -24.46 12.62 -1.53
N LEU A 4 -24.25 12.72 -2.83
CA LEU A 4 -23.58 11.68 -3.64
C LEU A 4 -22.36 12.32 -4.30
N VAL A 5 -21.18 11.79 -3.99
CA VAL A 5 -19.93 12.17 -4.66
C VAL A 5 -19.56 11.04 -5.60
N VAL A 6 -19.49 11.33 -6.90
CA VAL A 6 -19.07 10.37 -7.93
C VAL A 6 -17.68 10.80 -8.40
N ILE A 7 -16.69 9.95 -8.19
CA ILE A 7 -15.30 10.21 -8.59
C ILE A 7 -15.01 9.40 -9.84
N GLY A 8 -14.84 10.08 -10.97
CA GLY A 8 -14.37 9.49 -12.21
C GLY A 8 -12.85 9.49 -12.24
N ASP A 9 -12.25 8.46 -11.64
CA ASP A 9 -10.80 8.36 -11.58
C ASP A 9 -10.22 8.13 -12.99
N GLY A 10 -9.23 8.96 -13.39
CA GLY A 10 -8.59 8.89 -14.70
C GLY A 10 -9.45 9.36 -15.89
N MET A 11 -10.62 10.00 -15.66
CA MET A 11 -11.48 10.49 -16.74
C MET A 11 -10.94 11.74 -17.45
N ALA A 12 -10.29 12.64 -16.72
CA ALA A 12 -9.76 13.88 -17.28
C ALA A 12 -8.36 13.67 -17.86
N ASP A 13 -8.14 14.17 -19.06
CA ASP A 13 -6.84 14.12 -19.73
C ASP A 13 -6.69 15.33 -20.65
N ASN A 14 -5.49 15.53 -21.18
CA ASN A 14 -5.19 16.52 -22.20
C ASN A 14 -5.80 16.11 -23.56
N PRO A 15 -5.95 17.07 -24.51
CA PRO A 15 -6.32 16.76 -25.89
C PRO A 15 -5.37 15.73 -26.53
N VAL A 16 -5.94 14.72 -27.17
CA VAL A 16 -5.21 13.60 -27.80
C VAL A 16 -5.31 13.74 -29.33
N GLU A 17 -4.18 13.75 -30.02
CA GLU A 17 -4.14 13.91 -31.48
C GLU A 17 -4.95 12.83 -32.22
N ALA A 18 -4.85 11.57 -31.77
CA ALA A 18 -5.62 10.44 -32.32
C ALA A 18 -7.13 10.61 -32.19
N LEU A 19 -7.62 11.48 -31.29
CA LEU A 19 -9.03 11.82 -31.11
C LEU A 19 -9.39 13.15 -31.82
N GLY A 20 -8.59 13.59 -32.77
CA GLY A 20 -8.79 14.83 -33.50
C GLY A 20 -8.58 16.09 -32.65
N GLY A 21 -7.68 16.02 -31.68
CA GLY A 21 -7.37 17.10 -30.76
C GLY A 21 -8.41 17.33 -29.67
N LYS A 22 -9.30 16.36 -29.43
CA LYS A 22 -10.26 16.38 -28.34
C LYS A 22 -9.71 15.69 -27.10
N THR A 23 -10.20 16.06 -25.93
CA THR A 23 -10.02 15.27 -24.71
C THR A 23 -10.85 13.98 -24.78
N PRO A 24 -10.52 12.94 -23.99
CA PRO A 24 -11.35 11.73 -23.91
C PRO A 24 -12.82 12.01 -23.56
N LEU A 25 -13.07 12.97 -22.66
CA LEU A 25 -14.43 13.38 -22.28
C LEU A 25 -15.18 14.09 -23.42
N GLU A 26 -14.51 14.94 -24.21
CA GLU A 26 -15.12 15.58 -25.40
C GLU A 26 -15.37 14.60 -26.55
N TYR A 27 -14.64 13.49 -26.59
CA TYR A 27 -14.77 12.47 -27.62
C TYR A 27 -15.81 11.40 -27.26
N ALA A 28 -15.99 11.09 -25.99
CA ALA A 28 -16.90 10.05 -25.51
C ALA A 28 -18.37 10.48 -25.63
N ASP A 29 -19.25 9.54 -25.92
CA ASP A 29 -20.70 9.73 -25.86
C ASP A 29 -21.19 9.55 -24.42
N ILE A 30 -21.35 10.66 -23.70
CA ILE A 30 -21.64 10.71 -22.26
C ILE A 30 -22.84 11.62 -21.93
N PRO A 31 -24.02 11.40 -22.54
CA PRO A 31 -25.14 12.35 -22.50
C PRO A 31 -25.65 12.64 -21.08
N THR A 32 -25.51 11.71 -20.15
CA THR A 32 -25.90 11.94 -18.75
C THR A 32 -24.96 12.94 -18.06
N ILE A 33 -23.66 12.78 -18.24
CA ILE A 33 -22.66 13.72 -17.66
C ILE A 33 -22.82 15.08 -18.30
N ASP A 34 -22.98 15.17 -19.63
CA ASP A 34 -23.19 16.41 -20.35
C ASP A 34 -24.45 17.15 -19.86
N SER A 35 -25.54 16.41 -19.66
CA SER A 35 -26.79 16.99 -19.11
C SER A 35 -26.61 17.51 -17.68
N LEU A 36 -25.82 16.82 -16.84
CA LEU A 36 -25.54 17.29 -15.50
C LEU A 36 -24.62 18.54 -15.53
N ALA A 37 -23.60 18.53 -16.36
CA ALA A 37 -22.69 19.68 -16.52
C ALA A 37 -23.44 20.92 -17.01
N ALA A 38 -24.33 20.77 -17.98
CA ALA A 38 -25.13 21.87 -18.52
C ALA A 38 -26.07 22.52 -17.50
N ARG A 39 -26.49 21.79 -16.46
CA ARG A 39 -27.41 22.26 -15.42
C ARG A 39 -26.72 22.59 -14.10
N GLY A 40 -25.45 22.21 -13.99
CA GLY A 40 -24.64 22.37 -12.78
C GLY A 40 -23.63 23.49 -12.90
N THR A 41 -22.72 23.52 -11.96
CA THR A 41 -21.53 24.37 -11.99
C THR A 41 -20.31 23.52 -12.31
N VAL A 42 -19.57 23.91 -13.34
CA VAL A 42 -18.32 23.23 -13.74
C VAL A 42 -17.13 24.12 -13.36
N GLY A 43 -16.08 23.50 -12.86
CA GLY A 43 -14.87 24.21 -12.47
C GLY A 43 -13.64 23.30 -12.50
N SER A 44 -12.46 23.90 -12.36
CA SER A 44 -11.20 23.19 -12.25
C SER A 44 -10.64 23.29 -10.84
N VAL A 45 -10.14 22.20 -10.31
CA VAL A 45 -9.56 22.10 -8.96
C VAL A 45 -8.20 21.45 -9.02
N VAL A 46 -7.23 22.01 -8.29
CA VAL A 46 -5.92 21.37 -8.06
C VAL A 46 -6.08 20.49 -6.84
N ASN A 47 -6.24 19.18 -7.07
CA ASN A 47 -6.45 18.20 -6.01
C ASN A 47 -5.19 17.44 -5.58
N CYS A 48 -4.08 17.59 -6.31
CA CYS A 48 -2.76 17.06 -5.96
C CYS A 48 -1.74 18.22 -5.92
N PRO A 49 -1.67 18.98 -4.81
CA PRO A 49 -0.73 20.08 -4.70
C PRO A 49 0.72 19.59 -4.61
N LYS A 50 1.64 20.29 -5.28
CA LYS A 50 3.08 20.04 -5.12
C LYS A 50 3.52 20.42 -3.68
N PRO A 51 4.47 19.67 -3.05
CA PRO A 51 5.31 18.60 -3.61
C PRO A 51 4.74 17.18 -3.48
N LEU A 52 3.48 17.00 -3.10
CA LEU A 52 2.90 15.67 -2.88
C LEU A 52 2.79 14.87 -4.19
N PRO A 53 2.86 13.53 -4.10
CA PRO A 53 2.69 12.67 -5.26
C PRO A 53 1.29 12.81 -5.86
N ALA A 54 1.19 12.75 -7.18
CA ALA A 54 -0.07 12.66 -7.88
C ALA A 54 -0.63 11.24 -7.72
N GLY A 55 -1.54 11.08 -6.78
CA GLY A 55 -2.16 9.79 -6.45
C GLY A 55 -3.58 9.96 -5.92
N SER A 56 -4.37 8.90 -6.01
CA SER A 56 -5.77 8.91 -5.55
C SER A 56 -5.89 9.28 -4.07
N GLU A 57 -4.96 8.87 -3.25
CA GLU A 57 -4.92 9.19 -1.81
C GLU A 57 -4.82 10.70 -1.55
N THR A 58 -3.95 11.40 -2.28
CA THR A 58 -3.79 12.86 -2.19
C THR A 58 -5.02 13.58 -2.75
N ALA A 59 -5.50 13.12 -3.90
CA ALA A 59 -6.65 13.72 -4.58
C ALA A 59 -7.93 13.58 -3.76
N ILE A 60 -8.20 12.41 -3.18
CA ILE A 60 -9.40 12.14 -2.38
C ILE A 60 -9.40 13.00 -1.10
N LEU A 61 -8.27 13.17 -0.43
CA LEU A 61 -8.17 14.09 0.71
C LEU A 61 -8.61 15.50 0.31
N SER A 62 -8.11 16.00 -0.81
CA SER A 62 -8.47 17.34 -1.32
C SER A 62 -9.96 17.43 -1.69
N ILE A 63 -10.52 16.42 -2.38
CA ILE A 63 -11.93 16.36 -2.78
C ILE A 63 -12.85 16.45 -1.56
N PHE A 64 -12.50 15.76 -0.48
CA PHE A 64 -13.23 15.82 0.79
C PHE A 64 -12.81 16.99 1.69
N GLY A 65 -12.09 17.97 1.15
CA GLY A 65 -11.74 19.20 1.84
C GLY A 65 -10.71 19.03 2.96
N CYS A 66 -10.00 17.93 3.02
CA CYS A 66 -8.83 17.76 3.87
C CYS A 66 -7.61 18.29 3.13
N ASP A 67 -6.90 19.26 3.71
CA ASP A 67 -5.66 19.78 3.14
C ASP A 67 -4.58 18.67 3.14
N PRO A 68 -4.22 18.11 1.97
CA PRO A 68 -3.27 17.00 1.94
C PRO A 68 -1.87 17.41 2.37
N LEU A 69 -1.49 18.68 2.24
CA LEU A 69 -0.19 19.17 2.75
C LEU A 69 -0.09 19.07 4.28
N LYS A 70 -1.22 19.02 4.98
CA LYS A 70 -1.27 18.89 6.44
C LYS A 70 -1.57 17.49 6.93
N HIS A 71 -2.34 16.73 6.14
CA HIS A 71 -2.94 15.48 6.61
C HIS A 71 -2.43 14.23 5.89
N PHE A 72 -1.74 14.39 4.76
CA PHE A 72 -1.12 13.26 4.07
C PHE A 72 0.21 12.90 4.73
N SER A 73 0.25 11.76 5.37
CA SER A 73 1.44 11.23 6.06
C SER A 73 1.96 9.93 5.45
N GLY A 74 1.38 9.51 4.32
CA GLY A 74 1.66 8.25 3.65
C GLY A 74 0.39 7.46 3.36
N ARG A 75 0.51 6.41 2.56
CA ARG A 75 -0.62 5.59 2.12
C ARG A 75 -1.10 4.61 3.17
N SER A 76 -0.18 3.91 3.84
CA SER A 76 -0.51 2.86 4.80
C SER A 76 -1.32 3.35 6.02
N PRO A 77 -1.09 4.55 6.57
CA PRO A 77 -1.95 5.07 7.64
C PRO A 77 -3.41 5.28 7.22
N MET A 78 -3.64 5.64 5.96
CA MET A 78 -5.00 5.79 5.44
C MET A 78 -5.69 4.44 5.25
N GLU A 79 -4.95 3.43 4.78
CA GLU A 79 -5.43 2.05 4.70
C GLU A 79 -5.72 1.47 6.09
N ALA A 80 -4.86 1.76 7.07
CA ALA A 80 -5.09 1.39 8.47
C ALA A 80 -6.41 1.99 8.99
N ALA A 81 -6.63 3.28 8.78
CA ALA A 81 -7.87 3.94 9.18
C ALA A 81 -9.11 3.34 8.48
N ALA A 82 -9.00 2.99 7.18
CA ALA A 82 -10.09 2.41 6.41
C ALA A 82 -10.55 1.03 6.92
N ILE A 83 -9.65 0.24 7.50
CA ILE A 83 -9.97 -1.06 8.11
C ILE A 83 -10.24 -0.97 9.61
N GLY A 84 -10.28 0.24 10.17
CA GLY A 84 -10.51 0.47 11.61
C GLY A 84 -9.29 0.22 12.50
N LEU A 85 -8.10 0.03 11.94
CA LEU A 85 -6.86 -0.09 12.67
C LEU A 85 -6.42 1.27 13.20
N ARG A 86 -6.43 1.42 14.52
CA ARG A 86 -6.14 2.70 15.17
C ARG A 86 -4.65 2.86 15.42
N LEU A 87 -4.03 3.79 14.70
CA LEU A 87 -2.68 4.25 14.97
C LEU A 87 -2.70 5.36 16.05
N VAL A 88 -1.72 5.36 16.92
CA VAL A 88 -1.52 6.45 17.90
C VAL A 88 -0.36 7.36 17.46
N PRO A 89 -0.30 8.61 17.94
CA PRO A 89 0.82 9.49 17.62
C PRO A 89 2.17 8.84 17.92
N GLY A 90 3.06 8.84 16.94
CA GLY A 90 4.35 8.16 17.00
C GLY A 90 4.37 6.77 16.35
N ASP A 91 3.22 6.23 15.95
CA ASP A 91 3.17 5.00 15.17
C ASP A 91 3.44 5.28 13.69
N ALA A 92 4.09 4.31 13.03
CA ALA A 92 4.18 4.24 11.58
C ALA A 92 3.53 2.95 11.08
N ALA A 93 2.80 3.06 9.97
CA ALA A 93 2.22 1.93 9.27
C ALA A 93 2.94 1.70 7.94
N PHE A 94 3.00 0.45 7.53
CA PHE A 94 3.64 -0.02 6.31
C PHE A 94 2.74 -1.03 5.62
N ARG A 95 2.68 -1.03 4.32
CA ARG A 95 2.24 -2.21 3.60
C ARG A 95 3.26 -3.33 3.82
N CYS A 96 2.76 -4.53 4.08
CA CYS A 96 3.54 -5.74 4.23
C CYS A 96 3.08 -6.75 3.17
N ASN A 97 3.46 -6.51 1.91
CA ASN A 97 3.00 -7.39 0.83
C ASN A 97 3.50 -8.82 1.04
N LEU A 98 2.61 -9.79 0.84
CA LEU A 98 2.99 -11.18 0.67
C LEU A 98 3.52 -11.35 -0.76
N VAL A 99 4.79 -11.68 -0.90
CA VAL A 99 5.47 -11.75 -2.19
C VAL A 99 5.89 -13.17 -2.54
N ALA A 100 6.03 -13.44 -3.84
CA ALA A 100 6.73 -14.62 -4.32
C ALA A 100 8.14 -14.21 -4.77
N LEU A 101 9.12 -14.80 -4.13
CA LEU A 101 10.53 -14.70 -4.47
C LEU A 101 10.97 -15.97 -5.17
N GLU A 102 12.06 -15.87 -5.93
CA GLU A 102 12.71 -17.01 -6.55
C GLU A 102 12.96 -18.12 -5.51
N PRO A 103 12.45 -19.35 -5.74
CA PRO A 103 12.60 -20.43 -4.80
C PRO A 103 14.03 -20.97 -4.77
N GLY A 104 14.42 -21.57 -3.65
CA GLY A 104 15.72 -22.22 -3.49
C GLY A 104 16.52 -21.64 -2.33
N ASP A 105 17.71 -22.24 -2.10
CA ASP A 105 18.55 -21.97 -0.93
C ASP A 105 19.67 -20.95 -1.20
N GLN A 106 19.61 -20.24 -2.35
CA GLN A 106 20.54 -19.15 -2.62
C GLN A 106 20.41 -18.04 -1.55
N PRO A 107 21.47 -17.23 -1.36
CA PRO A 107 21.41 -16.09 -0.46
C PRO A 107 20.19 -15.21 -0.75
N TYR A 108 19.55 -14.72 0.30
CA TYR A 108 18.31 -13.93 0.18
C TYR A 108 18.47 -12.75 -0.78
N GLU A 109 19.59 -12.08 -0.71
CA GLU A 109 19.93 -10.90 -1.53
C GLU A 109 20.06 -11.20 -3.02
N GLU A 110 20.31 -12.46 -3.37
CA GLU A 110 20.47 -12.90 -4.76
C GLU A 110 19.16 -13.38 -5.39
N LYS A 111 18.12 -13.59 -4.58
CA LYS A 111 16.77 -13.95 -5.06
C LYS A 111 16.18 -12.82 -5.90
N ARG A 112 15.22 -13.20 -6.76
CA ARG A 112 14.46 -12.26 -7.60
C ARG A 112 13.01 -12.14 -7.15
N ILE A 113 12.40 -10.98 -7.37
CA ILE A 113 10.95 -10.79 -7.14
C ILE A 113 10.21 -11.43 -8.32
N LEU A 114 9.48 -12.53 -8.08
CA LEU A 114 8.64 -13.15 -9.10
C LEU A 114 7.25 -12.54 -9.14
N SER A 115 6.72 -12.14 -7.98
CA SER A 115 5.43 -11.47 -7.87
C SER A 115 5.36 -10.63 -6.62
N HIS A 116 4.93 -9.38 -6.76
CA HIS A 116 4.69 -8.46 -5.64
C HIS A 116 3.44 -8.83 -4.80
N SER A 117 2.67 -9.84 -5.23
CA SER A 117 1.40 -10.24 -4.64
C SER A 117 1.25 -11.76 -4.49
N ALA A 118 2.35 -12.51 -4.60
CA ALA A 118 2.34 -13.98 -4.63
C ALA A 118 1.25 -14.57 -5.56
N GLY A 119 1.12 -13.98 -6.78
CA GLY A 119 0.07 -14.36 -7.73
C GLY A 119 -1.33 -13.93 -7.28
N SER A 120 -1.45 -12.75 -6.67
CA SER A 120 -2.71 -12.22 -6.10
C SER A 120 -3.29 -13.16 -5.04
N ILE A 121 -2.44 -13.63 -4.11
CA ILE A 121 -2.88 -14.48 -3.00
C ILE A 121 -4.00 -13.80 -2.22
N ALA A 122 -5.05 -14.56 -1.90
CA ALA A 122 -6.23 -14.05 -1.21
C ALA A 122 -6.91 -15.13 -0.35
N GLY A 123 -7.86 -14.69 0.47
CA GLY A 123 -8.66 -15.58 1.32
C GLY A 123 -7.82 -16.28 2.39
N GLN A 124 -8.13 -17.54 2.65
CA GLN A 124 -7.51 -18.31 3.73
C GLN A 124 -6.00 -18.50 3.51
N ASP A 125 -5.54 -18.71 2.27
CA ASP A 125 -4.11 -18.86 1.99
C ASP A 125 -3.30 -17.62 2.44
N ALA A 126 -3.84 -16.41 2.27
CA ALA A 126 -3.17 -15.17 2.72
C ALA A 126 -3.12 -15.09 4.26
N LEU A 127 -4.21 -15.47 4.92
CA LEU A 127 -4.28 -15.52 6.39
C LEU A 127 -3.34 -16.58 6.96
N ASP A 128 -3.24 -17.75 6.32
CA ASP A 128 -2.35 -18.83 6.73
C ASP A 128 -0.87 -18.43 6.66
N VAL A 129 -0.46 -17.66 5.66
CA VAL A 129 0.92 -17.12 5.56
C VAL A 129 1.24 -16.22 6.75
N VAL A 130 0.35 -15.28 7.07
CA VAL A 130 0.56 -14.38 8.22
C VAL A 130 0.52 -15.15 9.54
N ALA A 131 -0.38 -16.12 9.67
CA ALA A 131 -0.45 -16.99 10.83
C ALA A 131 0.83 -17.82 11.01
N ALA A 132 1.40 -18.34 9.93
CA ALA A 132 2.68 -19.04 9.94
C ALA A 132 3.81 -18.17 10.51
N LEU A 133 3.93 -16.93 10.02
CA LEU A 133 4.92 -15.97 10.53
C LEU A 133 4.70 -15.63 12.01
N ASN A 134 3.46 -15.30 12.38
CA ASN A 134 3.15 -14.92 13.77
C ASN A 134 3.30 -16.09 14.76
N SER A 135 3.20 -17.34 14.29
CA SER A 135 3.37 -18.55 15.09
C SER A 135 4.82 -19.00 15.19
N ASP A 136 5.69 -18.54 14.29
CA ASP A 136 7.12 -18.86 14.36
C ASP A 136 7.76 -18.13 15.55
N PRO A 137 8.43 -18.87 16.48
CA PRO A 137 8.98 -18.29 17.70
C PRO A 137 10.06 -17.22 17.44
N GLU A 138 10.89 -17.41 16.42
CA GLU A 138 11.98 -16.49 16.09
C GLU A 138 11.43 -15.22 15.42
N PHE A 139 10.54 -15.38 14.45
CA PHE A 139 9.92 -14.24 13.77
C PHE A 139 9.07 -13.39 14.74
N SER A 140 8.24 -14.03 15.55
CA SER A 140 7.42 -13.31 16.53
C SER A 140 8.26 -12.63 17.62
N ALA A 141 9.39 -13.21 18.02
CA ALA A 141 10.33 -12.55 18.93
C ALA A 141 11.02 -11.33 18.28
N ALA A 142 11.40 -11.44 16.99
CA ALA A 142 11.98 -10.35 16.25
C ALA A 142 11.00 -9.18 16.06
N LEU A 143 9.73 -9.46 15.74
CA LEU A 143 8.68 -8.43 15.69
C LEU A 143 8.54 -7.70 17.03
N ARG A 144 8.43 -8.45 18.13
CA ARG A 144 8.32 -7.84 19.48
C ARG A 144 9.55 -7.01 19.83
N ALA A 145 10.75 -7.49 19.52
CA ALA A 145 11.99 -6.74 19.75
C ALA A 145 12.07 -5.45 18.93
N ALA A 146 11.45 -5.44 17.76
CA ALA A 146 11.32 -4.27 16.91
C ALA A 146 10.14 -3.36 17.30
N ASP A 147 9.38 -3.67 18.33
CA ASP A 147 8.13 -2.97 18.69
C ASP A 147 7.15 -2.88 17.51
N MET A 148 6.94 -4.04 16.84
CA MET A 148 6.13 -4.18 15.63
C MET A 148 5.11 -5.30 15.75
N TYR A 149 4.05 -5.18 14.95
CA TYR A 149 3.14 -6.28 14.66
C TYR A 149 2.66 -6.25 13.20
N ILE A 150 2.16 -7.38 12.70
CA ILE A 150 1.53 -7.50 11.39
C ILE A 150 0.06 -7.79 11.60
N ASP A 151 -0.79 -6.89 11.11
CA ASP A 151 -2.24 -7.07 11.07
C ASP A 151 -2.61 -7.91 9.85
N PRO A 152 -3.24 -9.08 10.03
CA PRO A 152 -3.56 -9.98 8.92
C PRO A 152 -4.61 -9.37 7.99
N SER A 153 -4.51 -9.70 6.72
CA SER A 153 -5.48 -9.32 5.69
C SER A 153 -5.85 -10.55 4.86
N PRO A 154 -7.10 -10.69 4.43
CA PRO A 154 -7.50 -11.74 3.48
C PRO A 154 -6.99 -11.46 2.04
N SER A 155 -5.99 -10.63 1.89
CA SER A 155 -5.34 -10.31 0.61
C SER A 155 -3.82 -10.32 0.77
N PHE A 156 -3.11 -10.13 -0.33
CA PHE A 156 -1.66 -10.01 -0.33
C PHE A 156 -1.12 -8.74 0.35
N ARG A 157 -1.98 -7.94 0.98
CA ARG A 157 -1.65 -6.64 1.58
C ARG A 157 -1.94 -6.57 3.08
N PRO A 158 -1.34 -7.42 3.94
CA PRO A 158 -1.29 -7.14 5.36
C PRO A 158 -0.71 -5.75 5.63
N LEU A 159 -1.05 -5.18 6.78
CA LEU A 159 -0.40 -3.97 7.29
C LEU A 159 0.54 -4.34 8.42
N ALA A 160 1.72 -3.73 8.43
CA ALA A 160 2.61 -3.76 9.57
C ALA A 160 2.56 -2.41 10.29
N VAL A 161 2.55 -2.45 11.61
CA VAL A 161 2.64 -1.27 12.46
C VAL A 161 3.88 -1.36 13.29
N LYS A 162 4.64 -0.26 13.34
CA LYS A 162 5.77 -0.08 14.22
C LYS A 162 5.50 1.10 15.13
N HIS A 163 5.57 0.83 16.44
CA HIS A 163 5.44 1.89 17.44
C HIS A 163 6.71 2.73 17.52
N HIS A 164 6.56 3.97 17.94
CA HIS A 164 7.67 4.92 18.17
C HIS A 164 8.65 5.00 16.97
N CYS A 165 8.09 5.19 15.76
CA CYS A 165 8.85 5.13 14.52
C CYS A 165 8.67 6.37 13.65
N ASP A 166 9.80 6.97 13.27
CA ASP A 166 9.86 7.93 12.16
C ASP A 166 10.52 7.23 10.95
N PRO A 167 9.77 6.87 9.91
CA PRO A 167 10.31 6.17 8.75
C PRO A 167 11.05 7.08 7.77
N SER A 168 11.06 8.40 7.96
CA SER A 168 11.59 9.38 6.99
C SER A 168 13.09 9.23 6.67
N GLY A 169 13.82 8.53 7.54
CA GLY A 169 15.23 8.21 7.35
C GLY A 169 15.50 6.97 6.49
N VAL A 170 14.47 6.23 6.08
CA VAL A 170 14.58 4.98 5.33
C VAL A 170 13.83 5.08 4.01
N CYS A 171 14.44 4.59 2.94
CA CYS A 171 13.81 4.43 1.64
C CYS A 171 13.27 3.01 1.52
N PHE A 172 11.99 2.88 1.25
CA PHE A 172 11.29 1.62 0.99
C PHE A 172 10.86 1.56 -0.47
N ILE A 173 11.38 0.61 -1.20
CA ILE A 173 11.16 0.48 -2.65
C ILE A 173 9.88 -0.32 -2.93
N PRO A 174 8.96 0.17 -3.79
CA PRO A 174 7.77 -0.58 -4.18
C PRO A 174 8.09 -1.86 -4.95
N PRO A 175 7.63 -3.06 -4.55
CA PRO A 175 8.04 -4.31 -5.18
C PRO A 175 7.44 -4.52 -6.58
N HIS A 176 6.36 -3.82 -6.93
CA HIS A 176 5.66 -4.01 -8.21
C HIS A 176 6.40 -3.38 -9.39
N ASP A 177 7.31 -2.44 -9.15
CA ASP A 177 8.10 -1.78 -10.19
C ASP A 177 9.38 -2.56 -10.54
N HIS A 178 9.69 -3.63 -9.77
CA HIS A 178 10.97 -4.33 -9.83
C HIS A 178 10.83 -5.86 -10.02
N LEU A 179 9.78 -6.29 -10.73
CA LEU A 179 9.57 -7.70 -11.02
C LEU A 179 10.71 -8.27 -11.88
N GLY A 180 11.23 -9.43 -11.50
CA GLY A 180 12.38 -10.09 -12.15
C GLY A 180 13.75 -9.57 -11.72
N GLU A 181 13.80 -8.51 -10.93
CA GLU A 181 15.06 -7.93 -10.43
C GLU A 181 15.55 -8.64 -9.16
N VAL A 182 16.88 -8.58 -8.97
CA VAL A 182 17.55 -9.08 -7.76
C VAL A 182 17.22 -8.19 -6.58
N ILE A 183 16.87 -8.79 -5.45
CA ILE A 183 16.32 -8.05 -4.30
C ILE A 183 17.37 -7.31 -3.45
N GLY A 184 18.64 -7.70 -3.47
CA GLY A 184 19.68 -7.09 -2.63
C GLY A 184 19.73 -5.56 -2.69
N PRO A 185 19.82 -4.95 -3.88
CA PRO A 185 19.81 -3.50 -4.04
C PRO A 185 18.47 -2.82 -3.68
N LEU A 186 17.39 -3.59 -3.57
CA LEU A 186 16.04 -3.09 -3.34
C LEU A 186 15.63 -3.13 -1.86
N LEU A 187 16.48 -3.70 -1.00
CA LEU A 187 16.21 -3.78 0.44
C LEU A 187 16.16 -2.38 1.07
N PRO A 188 15.40 -2.22 2.16
CA PRO A 188 15.33 -0.96 2.88
C PRO A 188 16.71 -0.38 3.17
N SER A 189 16.91 0.89 2.86
CA SER A 189 18.20 1.57 2.98
C SER A 189 17.98 3.06 3.26
N GLY A 190 19.00 3.77 3.71
CA GLY A 190 18.89 5.20 3.94
C GLY A 190 19.77 5.73 5.05
N LYS A 191 19.44 6.93 5.54
CA LYS A 191 20.20 7.61 6.59
C LYS A 191 20.08 6.91 7.95
N ASP A 192 18.91 6.36 8.25
CA ASP A 192 18.71 5.50 9.41
C ASP A 192 18.99 4.04 9.04
N ALA A 193 20.28 3.71 9.03
CA ALA A 193 20.75 2.36 8.71
C ALA A 193 20.29 1.32 9.76
N ALA A 194 20.10 1.72 11.02
CA ALA A 194 19.64 0.83 12.07
C ALA A 194 18.18 0.41 11.84
N LEU A 195 17.30 1.36 11.54
CA LEU A 195 15.92 1.08 11.20
C LEU A 195 15.80 0.28 9.89
N ALA A 196 16.55 0.66 8.85
CA ALA A 196 16.60 -0.06 7.59
C ALA A 196 16.99 -1.54 7.79
N LYS A 197 17.98 -1.79 8.64
CA LYS A 197 18.43 -3.15 8.98
C LYS A 197 17.32 -3.97 9.66
N VAL A 198 16.54 -3.39 10.56
CA VAL A 198 15.42 -4.07 11.22
C VAL A 198 14.45 -4.63 10.18
N PHE A 199 14.02 -3.82 9.22
CA PHE A 199 13.11 -4.26 8.17
C PHE A 199 13.73 -5.32 7.25
N ALA A 200 14.98 -5.12 6.83
CA ALA A 200 15.67 -6.08 5.99
C ALA A 200 15.86 -7.44 6.70
N ASP A 201 16.16 -7.44 7.98
CA ASP A 201 16.30 -8.66 8.76
C ASP A 201 14.97 -9.40 8.93
N LEU A 202 13.87 -8.68 9.15
CA LEU A 202 12.54 -9.27 9.19
C LEU A 202 12.14 -9.88 7.83
N MET A 203 12.49 -9.25 6.71
CA MET A 203 12.24 -9.79 5.37
C MET A 203 13.04 -11.07 5.12
N ARG A 204 14.32 -11.11 5.52
CA ARG A 204 15.16 -12.32 5.45
C ARG A 204 14.59 -13.46 6.30
N LEU A 205 14.23 -13.13 7.52
CA LEU A 205 13.69 -14.10 8.46
C LEU A 205 12.36 -14.67 7.96
N ALA A 206 11.47 -13.80 7.43
CA ALA A 206 10.21 -14.26 6.84
C ALA A 206 10.44 -15.23 5.66
N ASN A 207 11.41 -14.95 4.78
CA ASN A 207 11.74 -15.89 3.71
C ASN A 207 12.23 -17.24 4.26
N ARG A 208 13.11 -17.23 5.27
CA ARG A 208 13.59 -18.46 5.90
C ARG A 208 12.45 -19.31 6.50
N VAL A 209 11.49 -18.66 7.15
CA VAL A 209 10.32 -19.34 7.75
C VAL A 209 9.38 -19.87 6.67
N LEU A 210 9.16 -19.11 5.60
CA LEU A 210 8.12 -19.41 4.59
C LEU A 210 8.62 -20.27 3.43
N GLU A 211 9.92 -20.34 3.14
CA GLU A 211 10.45 -20.98 1.92
C GLU A 211 9.97 -22.43 1.76
N HIS A 212 10.01 -23.21 2.86
CA HIS A 212 9.58 -24.60 2.88
C HIS A 212 8.36 -24.83 3.79
N HIS A 213 7.65 -23.74 4.15
CA HIS A 213 6.46 -23.87 5.00
C HIS A 213 5.33 -24.59 4.25
N PRO A 214 4.52 -25.46 4.92
CA PRO A 214 3.43 -26.18 4.28
C PRO A 214 2.48 -25.31 3.45
N VAL A 215 2.19 -24.08 3.86
CA VAL A 215 1.34 -23.15 3.10
C VAL A 215 1.96 -22.79 1.76
N THR A 216 3.28 -22.59 1.69
CA THR A 216 4.03 -22.27 0.48
C THR A 216 4.10 -23.50 -0.44
N GLU A 217 4.42 -24.67 0.13
CA GLU A 217 4.50 -25.93 -0.61
C GLU A 217 3.15 -26.37 -1.18
N LYS A 218 2.07 -26.25 -0.40
CA LYS A 218 0.70 -26.48 -0.89
C LYS A 218 0.41 -25.66 -2.15
N ARG A 219 0.71 -24.38 -2.12
CA ARG A 219 0.47 -23.48 -3.25
C ARG A 219 1.30 -23.87 -4.49
N ARG A 220 2.56 -24.21 -4.28
CA ARG A 220 3.45 -24.70 -5.36
C ARG A 220 2.92 -26.00 -5.98
N ALA A 221 2.45 -26.93 -5.14
CA ALA A 221 1.84 -28.18 -5.60
C ALA A 221 0.54 -27.98 -6.42
N GLU A 222 -0.19 -26.89 -6.14
CA GLU A 222 -1.37 -26.46 -6.90
C GLU A 222 -1.01 -25.67 -8.19
N GLY A 223 0.26 -25.56 -8.55
CA GLY A 223 0.73 -24.76 -9.69
C GLY A 223 0.64 -23.25 -9.49
N LYS A 224 0.46 -22.79 -8.27
CA LYS A 224 0.44 -21.37 -7.89
C LYS A 224 1.84 -20.91 -7.46
N LEU A 225 2.05 -19.58 -7.49
CA LEU A 225 3.27 -19.02 -6.89
C LEU A 225 3.25 -19.22 -5.38
N GLY A 226 4.37 -19.66 -4.82
CA GLY A 226 4.56 -19.74 -3.37
C GLY A 226 4.63 -18.34 -2.76
N ALA A 227 3.98 -18.16 -1.60
CA ALA A 227 4.11 -16.92 -0.82
C ALA A 227 5.26 -17.10 0.18
N ASN A 228 6.49 -16.96 -0.28
CA ASN A 228 7.70 -17.28 0.48
C ASN A 228 8.44 -16.05 1.01
N GLY A 229 7.79 -14.88 1.04
CA GLY A 229 8.38 -13.68 1.60
C GLY A 229 7.37 -12.59 1.90
N ILE A 230 7.83 -11.58 2.62
CA ILE A 230 7.12 -10.33 2.85
C ILE A 230 7.93 -9.16 2.32
N TRP A 231 7.24 -8.04 2.02
CA TRP A 231 7.87 -6.84 1.52
C TRP A 231 7.25 -5.58 2.13
N PHE A 232 8.05 -4.80 2.86
CA PHE A 232 7.61 -3.55 3.47
C PHE A 232 7.79 -2.37 2.51
N TRP A 233 6.76 -1.53 2.41
CA TRP A 233 6.77 -0.33 1.60
C TRP A 233 5.56 0.59 1.90
N ALA A 234 5.43 1.73 1.21
CA ALA A 234 4.33 2.68 1.34
C ALA A 234 4.11 3.15 2.79
N GLU A 235 5.20 3.41 3.46
CA GLU A 235 5.26 3.89 4.83
C GLU A 235 4.50 5.19 5.06
N GLY A 236 4.13 5.42 6.31
CA GLY A 236 3.60 6.69 6.77
C GLY A 236 3.32 6.67 8.27
N THR A 237 3.26 7.85 8.87
CA THR A 237 2.98 8.01 10.30
C THR A 237 1.49 8.18 10.55
N ALA A 238 1.07 8.00 11.81
CA ALA A 238 -0.31 8.21 12.22
C ALA A 238 -0.82 9.59 11.73
N ALA A 239 -1.84 9.57 10.86
CA ALA A 239 -2.47 10.79 10.34
C ALA A 239 -3.59 11.24 11.27
N SER A 240 -3.67 12.55 11.52
CA SER A 240 -4.81 13.16 12.17
C SER A 240 -5.74 13.74 11.12
N LEU A 241 -6.78 12.99 10.72
CA LEU A 241 -7.82 13.52 9.85
C LEU A 241 -8.82 14.34 10.65
N PRO A 242 -9.32 15.46 10.12
CA PRO A 242 -10.41 16.21 10.74
C PRO A 242 -11.67 15.35 10.86
N ASP A 243 -12.42 15.53 11.93
CA ASP A 243 -13.73 14.89 12.09
C ASP A 243 -14.68 15.39 10.99
N PHE A 244 -15.10 14.48 10.11
CA PHE A 244 -15.95 14.79 8.97
C PHE A 244 -17.32 15.31 9.39
N LYS A 245 -17.92 14.69 10.41
CA LYS A 245 -19.22 15.09 10.94
C LYS A 245 -19.19 16.46 11.59
N ALA A 246 -18.16 16.74 12.38
CA ALA A 246 -18.00 18.06 12.98
C ALA A 246 -17.79 19.15 11.93
N ARG A 247 -17.12 18.82 10.80
CA ARG A 247 -16.82 19.77 9.75
C ARG A 247 -17.99 20.05 8.82
N TYR A 248 -18.76 19.02 8.45
CA TYR A 248 -19.79 19.09 7.40
C TYR A 248 -21.21 18.85 7.90
N GLY A 249 -21.41 18.45 9.16
CA GLY A 249 -22.72 18.11 9.70
C GLY A 249 -23.36 16.88 9.06
N ALA A 250 -22.57 16.05 8.41
CA ALA A 250 -22.99 14.83 7.73
C ALA A 250 -22.06 13.66 8.10
N ASP A 251 -22.61 12.46 8.13
CA ASP A 251 -21.83 11.24 8.26
C ASP A 251 -21.26 10.89 6.85
N GLY A 252 -19.98 10.52 6.80
CA GLY A 252 -19.25 10.15 5.58
C GLY A 252 -18.79 8.70 5.60
#